data_a2e6eda2dab0b1be81699f4f8c5ad80c
#
_entry.id   a2e6eda2dab0b1be81699f4f8c5ad80c
#
_cell.length_a   1.000
_cell.length_b   1.000
_cell.length_c   1.000
_cell.angle_alpha   90.00
_cell.angle_beta   90.00
_cell.angle_gamma   90.00
#
_symmetry.space_group_name_H-M   'P 1'
#
loop_
_entity.id
_entity.type
_entity.pdbx_description
1 polymer ?
#
loop_
_entity_poly.entity_id
_entity_poly.type
_entity_poly.pdbx_seq_one_letter_code
_entity_poly.pdbx_strand_id
1 'polypeptide(L)'
;MRRMRLLICWVALWPLSAQAAPLDVPDPAAWAALSPQEQTARRAELRQRLQEATPQERAAFRNRLRERLEGMTPEQRQALAGRTRERWQQLAPDEKQRLINERRERVKAMSPEERKQLIEQRRDILGKLSPAERAALREKLSAR
;
A
#
# COMPACT_ATOMS: atom_id res chain seq x y z
N MET A 1 59.61 -32.89 24.88
CA MET A 1 58.92 -32.76 23.59
C MET A 1 57.43 -32.63 23.87
N ARG A 2 56.94 -31.38 24.00
CA ARG A 2 55.51 -31.09 24.26
C ARG A 2 54.84 -30.61 22.93
N ARG A 3 53.96 -31.45 22.38
CA ARG A 3 53.19 -31.13 21.19
C ARG A 3 51.99 -30.27 21.59
N MET A 4 52.05 -28.98 21.29
CA MET A 4 51.00 -28.02 21.49
C MET A 4 49.99 -28.15 20.33
N ARG A 5 48.79 -28.69 20.60
CA ARG A 5 47.70 -28.79 19.63
C ARG A 5 46.95 -27.45 19.60
N LEU A 6 47.13 -26.70 18.51
CA LEU A 6 46.33 -25.52 18.18
C LEU A 6 44.91 -25.97 17.76
N LEU A 7 43.94 -25.73 18.63
CA LEU A 7 42.52 -25.83 18.30
C LEU A 7 42.09 -24.53 17.56
N ILE A 8 41.96 -24.64 16.24
CA ILE A 8 41.39 -23.60 15.43
C ILE A 8 39.86 -23.63 15.60
N CYS A 9 39.32 -22.72 16.41
CA CYS A 9 37.86 -22.50 16.49
C CYS A 9 37.38 -21.84 15.20
N TRP A 10 36.73 -22.61 14.34
CA TRP A 10 35.94 -22.07 13.23
C TRP A 10 34.66 -21.44 13.79
N VAL A 11 34.65 -20.13 13.98
CA VAL A 11 33.43 -19.37 14.22
C VAL A 11 32.72 -19.24 12.89
N ALA A 12 31.73 -20.09 12.66
CA ALA A 12 30.82 -19.97 11.53
C ALA A 12 29.99 -18.69 11.73
N LEU A 13 30.37 -17.60 11.04
CA LEU A 13 29.52 -16.43 10.85
C LEU A 13 28.33 -16.87 9.97
N TRP A 14 27.22 -17.21 10.60
CA TRP A 14 25.96 -17.29 9.89
C TRP A 14 25.51 -15.86 9.59
N PRO A 15 25.29 -15.49 8.31
CA PRO A 15 24.67 -14.23 8.01
C PRO A 15 23.25 -14.30 8.60
N LEU A 16 22.96 -13.47 9.62
CA LEU A 16 21.59 -13.15 9.98
C LEU A 16 20.99 -12.44 8.75
N SER A 17 20.31 -13.22 7.91
CA SER A 17 19.41 -12.66 6.91
C SER A 17 18.31 -11.97 7.71
N ALA A 18 18.44 -10.66 7.88
CA ALA A 18 17.38 -9.81 8.38
C ALA A 18 16.24 -9.91 7.37
N GLN A 19 15.36 -10.88 7.58
CA GLN A 19 14.09 -10.94 6.84
C GLN A 19 13.32 -9.69 7.24
N ALA A 20 13.25 -8.73 6.32
CA ALA A 20 12.42 -7.56 6.50
C ALA A 20 11.00 -8.04 6.83
N ALA A 21 10.47 -7.56 7.96
CA ALA A 21 9.12 -7.93 8.37
C ALA A 21 8.14 -7.65 7.22
N PRO A 22 7.22 -8.58 6.91
CA PRO A 22 6.32 -8.44 5.78
C PRO A 22 5.55 -7.10 5.88
N LEU A 23 5.38 -6.43 4.74
CA LEU A 23 4.56 -5.22 4.64
C LEU A 23 3.13 -5.59 5.02
N ASP A 24 2.71 -5.27 6.22
CA ASP A 24 1.36 -5.58 6.68
C ASP A 24 0.36 -4.49 6.26
N VAL A 25 -0.86 -4.92 5.92
CA VAL A 25 -1.97 -4.00 5.61
C VAL A 25 -2.61 -3.60 6.93
N PRO A 26 -2.64 -2.31 7.27
CA PRO A 26 -3.21 -1.86 8.53
C PRO A 26 -4.68 -2.28 8.67
N ASP A 27 -5.07 -2.70 9.87
CA ASP A 27 -6.47 -2.97 10.20
C ASP A 27 -7.25 -1.66 10.23
N PRO A 28 -8.40 -1.54 9.52
CA PRO A 28 -9.17 -0.31 9.46
C PRO A 28 -9.71 0.15 10.83
N ALA A 29 -10.05 -0.79 11.72
CA ALA A 29 -10.56 -0.45 13.06
C ALA A 29 -9.42 0.04 13.96
N ALA A 30 -8.29 -0.68 13.97
CA ALA A 30 -7.09 -0.25 14.69
C ALA A 30 -6.58 1.10 14.16
N TRP A 31 -6.65 1.31 12.83
CA TRP A 31 -6.28 2.58 12.24
C TRP A 31 -7.19 3.73 12.65
N ALA A 32 -8.49 3.49 12.74
CA ALA A 32 -9.47 4.51 13.17
C ALA A 32 -9.30 4.91 14.65
N ALA A 33 -8.76 4.02 15.47
CA ALA A 33 -8.48 4.29 16.88
C ALA A 33 -7.23 5.17 17.13
N LEU A 34 -6.36 5.31 16.11
CA LEU A 34 -5.16 6.15 16.22
C LEU A 34 -5.51 7.64 16.16
N SER A 35 -4.77 8.44 16.91
CA SER A 35 -4.81 9.89 16.78
C SER A 35 -4.40 10.37 15.37
N PRO A 36 -4.79 11.57 14.94
CA PRO A 36 -4.37 12.12 13.64
C PRO A 36 -2.85 12.17 13.43
N GLN A 37 -2.11 12.43 14.50
CA GLN A 37 -0.64 12.48 14.50
C GLN A 37 -0.05 11.08 14.26
N GLU A 38 -0.51 10.07 15.02
CA GLU A 38 -0.09 8.68 14.86
C GLU A 38 -0.44 8.14 13.46
N GLN A 39 -1.64 8.45 12.96
CA GLN A 39 -2.02 8.10 11.60
C GLN A 39 -1.08 8.70 10.55
N THR A 40 -0.63 9.93 10.77
CA THR A 40 0.31 10.60 9.86
C THR A 40 1.69 9.95 9.91
N ALA A 41 2.20 9.67 11.10
CA ALA A 41 3.47 8.98 11.29
C ALA A 41 3.46 7.58 10.67
N ARG A 42 2.42 6.78 10.93
CA ARG A 42 2.25 5.45 10.35
C ARG A 42 2.15 5.45 8.83
N ARG A 43 1.53 6.48 8.24
CA ARG A 43 1.49 6.62 6.77
C ARG A 43 2.86 6.95 6.20
N ALA A 44 3.63 7.79 6.87
CA ALA A 44 4.99 8.12 6.44
C ALA A 44 5.87 6.86 6.47
N GLU A 45 5.83 6.11 7.56
CA GLU A 45 6.54 4.84 7.70
C GLU A 45 6.15 3.83 6.61
N LEU A 46 4.85 3.60 6.42
CA LEU A 46 4.37 2.69 5.38
C LEU A 46 4.80 3.13 3.98
N ARG A 47 4.78 4.43 3.71
CA ARG A 47 5.23 4.98 2.43
C ARG A 47 6.71 4.71 2.20
N GLN A 48 7.55 4.94 3.20
CA GLN A 48 8.97 4.66 3.14
C GLN A 48 9.22 3.16 2.88
N ARG A 49 8.61 2.28 3.66
CA ARG A 49 8.73 0.82 3.48
C ARG A 49 8.28 0.35 2.10
N LEU A 50 7.22 0.95 1.54
CA LEU A 50 6.77 0.66 0.17
C LEU A 50 7.74 1.16 -0.92
N GLN A 51 8.49 2.23 -0.65
CA GLN A 51 9.54 2.71 -1.57
C GLN A 51 10.74 1.76 -1.59
N GLU A 52 11.12 1.24 -0.43
CA GLU A 52 12.25 0.30 -0.25
C GLU A 52 11.90 -1.13 -0.68
N ALA A 53 10.61 -1.48 -0.72
CA ALA A 53 10.11 -2.81 -1.03
C ALA A 53 10.40 -3.23 -2.48
N THR A 54 10.63 -4.51 -2.66
CA THR A 54 10.74 -5.14 -3.98
C THR A 54 9.41 -5.09 -4.75
N PRO A 55 9.41 -5.24 -6.08
CA PRO A 55 8.18 -5.35 -6.88
C PRO A 55 7.25 -6.46 -6.39
N GLN A 56 7.81 -7.59 -5.93
CA GLN A 56 7.06 -8.73 -5.42
C GLN A 56 6.36 -8.40 -4.08
N GLU A 57 7.08 -7.76 -3.15
CA GLU A 57 6.51 -7.33 -1.87
C GLU A 57 5.40 -6.29 -2.06
N ARG A 58 5.59 -5.34 -2.99
CA ARG A 58 4.54 -4.38 -3.37
C ARG A 58 3.31 -5.07 -3.97
N ALA A 59 3.53 -6.10 -4.80
CA ALA A 59 2.42 -6.89 -5.36
C ALA A 59 1.67 -7.66 -4.27
N ALA A 60 2.39 -8.31 -3.35
CA ALA A 60 1.81 -9.02 -2.22
C ALA A 60 1.00 -8.08 -1.31
N PHE A 61 1.52 -6.89 -1.02
CA PHE A 61 0.81 -5.86 -0.26
C PHE A 61 -0.49 -5.43 -0.95
N ARG A 62 -0.45 -5.18 -2.27
CA ARG A 62 -1.66 -4.82 -3.05
C ARG A 62 -2.71 -5.93 -3.02
N ASN A 63 -2.29 -7.19 -3.13
CA ASN A 63 -3.21 -8.33 -3.07
C ASN A 63 -3.89 -8.43 -1.71
N ARG A 64 -3.14 -8.36 -0.61
CA ARG A 64 -3.71 -8.36 0.75
C ARG A 64 -4.65 -7.17 0.99
N LEU A 65 -4.30 -5.98 0.49
CA LEU A 65 -5.17 -4.82 0.57
C LEU A 65 -6.49 -5.05 -0.18
N ARG A 66 -6.43 -5.65 -1.37
CA ARG A 66 -7.61 -6.01 -2.15
C ARG A 66 -8.48 -7.02 -1.42
N GLU A 67 -7.90 -8.12 -0.93
CA GLU A 67 -8.61 -9.14 -0.15
C GLU A 67 -9.33 -8.52 1.06
N ARG A 68 -8.67 -7.62 1.77
CA ARG A 68 -9.27 -6.91 2.90
C ARG A 68 -10.42 -6.01 2.49
N LEU A 69 -10.30 -5.30 1.37
CA LEU A 69 -11.39 -4.47 0.83
C LEU A 69 -12.57 -5.31 0.32
N GLU A 70 -12.30 -6.46 -0.28
CA GLU A 70 -13.32 -7.41 -0.73
C GLU A 70 -14.09 -8.03 0.46
N GLY A 71 -13.42 -8.27 1.58
CA GLY A 71 -14.03 -8.75 2.82
C GLY A 71 -14.86 -7.71 3.59
N MET A 72 -14.80 -6.43 3.21
CA MET A 72 -15.63 -5.38 3.80
C MET A 72 -17.09 -5.45 3.32
N THR A 73 -18.04 -5.10 4.21
CA THR A 73 -19.42 -4.89 3.78
C THR A 73 -19.56 -3.66 2.87
N PRO A 74 -20.61 -3.55 2.06
CA PRO A 74 -20.86 -2.36 1.23
C PRO A 74 -20.86 -1.07 2.05
N GLU A 75 -21.45 -1.09 3.26
CA GLU A 75 -21.52 0.05 4.17
C GLU A 75 -20.11 0.46 4.66
N GLN A 76 -19.27 -0.51 5.01
CA GLN A 76 -17.89 -0.26 5.42
C GLN A 76 -17.07 0.35 4.28
N ARG A 77 -17.23 -0.16 3.06
CA ARG A 77 -16.58 0.40 1.87
C ARG A 77 -17.04 1.83 1.58
N GLN A 78 -18.33 2.10 1.70
CA GLN A 78 -18.90 3.44 1.51
C GLN A 78 -18.39 4.42 2.57
N ALA A 79 -18.36 4.02 3.83
CA ALA A 79 -17.80 4.83 4.93
C ALA A 79 -16.32 5.14 4.71
N LEU A 80 -15.51 4.16 4.26
CA LEU A 80 -14.10 4.36 3.92
C LEU A 80 -13.93 5.36 2.76
N ALA A 81 -14.73 5.23 1.71
CA ALA A 81 -14.73 6.13 0.57
C ALA A 81 -15.15 7.57 0.97
N GLY A 82 -16.14 7.71 1.85
CA GLY A 82 -16.56 8.99 2.42
C GLY A 82 -15.41 9.68 3.15
N ARG A 83 -14.81 9.01 4.11
CA ARG A 83 -13.66 9.53 4.88
C ARG A 83 -12.48 9.92 3.99
N THR A 84 -12.20 9.13 2.96
CA THR A 84 -11.13 9.45 2.00
C THR A 84 -11.44 10.71 1.20
N ARG A 85 -12.71 10.91 0.81
CA ARG A 85 -13.17 12.11 0.10
C ARG A 85 -13.09 13.35 0.98
N GLU A 86 -13.59 13.28 2.19
CA GLU A 86 -13.53 14.38 3.17
C GLU A 86 -12.09 14.81 3.42
N ARG A 87 -11.19 13.84 3.64
CA ARG A 87 -9.77 14.14 3.79
C ARG A 87 -9.20 14.84 2.55
N TRP A 88 -9.51 14.35 1.35
CA TRP A 88 -9.06 14.99 0.12
C TRP A 88 -9.54 16.42 0.00
N GLN A 89 -10.78 16.69 0.39
CA GLN A 89 -11.34 18.05 0.39
C GLN A 89 -10.62 18.99 1.35
N GLN A 90 -10.21 18.47 2.52
CA GLN A 90 -9.52 19.24 3.56
C GLN A 90 -8.04 19.53 3.26
N LEU A 91 -7.42 18.84 2.29
CA LEU A 91 -6.05 19.11 1.91
C LEU A 91 -5.90 20.49 1.27
N ALA A 92 -4.80 21.17 1.56
CA ALA A 92 -4.42 22.39 0.90
C ALA A 92 -4.16 22.17 -0.61
N PRO A 93 -4.34 23.18 -1.46
CA PRO A 93 -4.17 23.03 -2.92
C PRO A 93 -2.77 22.53 -3.31
N ASP A 94 -1.73 23.01 -2.67
CA ASP A 94 -0.34 22.60 -2.87
C ASP A 94 -0.10 21.13 -2.47
N GLU A 95 -0.69 20.67 -1.37
CA GLU A 95 -0.63 19.27 -0.97
C GLU A 95 -1.36 18.37 -1.98
N LYS A 96 -2.53 18.76 -2.46
CA LYS A 96 -3.23 18.04 -3.53
C LYS A 96 -2.37 17.91 -4.77
N GLN A 97 -1.74 19.00 -5.19
CA GLN A 97 -0.88 19.02 -6.37
C GLN A 97 0.36 18.14 -6.17
N ARG A 98 0.99 18.19 -4.98
CA ARG A 98 2.11 17.30 -4.63
C ARG A 98 1.72 15.82 -4.72
N LEU A 99 0.59 15.43 -4.13
CA LEU A 99 0.11 14.04 -4.17
C LEU A 99 -0.22 13.57 -5.60
N ILE A 100 -0.77 14.44 -6.43
CA ILE A 100 -1.02 14.15 -7.85
C ILE A 100 0.29 13.91 -8.58
N ASN A 101 1.30 14.76 -8.38
CA ASN A 101 2.60 14.64 -9.00
C ASN A 101 3.34 13.37 -8.52
N GLU A 102 3.37 13.09 -7.22
CA GLU A 102 3.94 11.87 -6.66
C GLU A 102 3.30 10.60 -7.28
N ARG A 103 1.98 10.62 -7.44
CA ARG A 103 1.27 9.50 -8.09
C ARG A 103 1.67 9.36 -9.56
N ARG A 104 1.79 10.48 -10.28
CA ARG A 104 2.18 10.49 -11.69
C ARG A 104 3.60 9.94 -11.87
N GLU A 105 4.55 10.38 -11.06
CA GLU A 105 5.92 9.89 -11.10
C GLU A 105 6.02 8.40 -10.72
N ARG A 106 5.23 7.97 -9.75
CA ARG A 106 5.15 6.54 -9.39
C ARG A 106 4.66 5.68 -10.55
N VAL A 107 3.63 6.13 -11.27
CA VAL A 107 3.13 5.40 -12.46
C VAL A 107 4.16 5.39 -13.59
N LYS A 108 4.91 6.48 -13.77
CA LYS A 108 6.01 6.53 -14.76
C LYS A 108 7.14 5.56 -14.41
N ALA A 109 7.48 5.44 -13.13
CA ALA A 109 8.53 4.54 -12.65
C ALA A 109 8.13 3.05 -12.65
N MET A 110 6.84 2.72 -12.86
CA MET A 110 6.39 1.33 -12.97
C MET A 110 6.89 0.68 -14.26
N SER A 111 7.24 -0.61 -14.17
CA SER A 111 7.50 -1.43 -15.35
C SER A 111 6.24 -1.58 -16.22
N PRO A 112 6.38 -1.94 -17.50
CA PRO A 112 5.22 -2.22 -18.37
C PRO A 112 4.29 -3.28 -17.78
N GLU A 113 4.82 -4.31 -17.15
CA GLU A 113 4.09 -5.40 -16.51
C GLU A 113 3.31 -4.91 -15.29
N GLU A 114 3.93 -4.10 -14.43
CA GLU A 114 3.24 -3.49 -13.28
C GLU A 114 2.10 -2.58 -13.73
N ARG A 115 2.31 -1.79 -14.79
CA ARG A 115 1.24 -0.95 -15.37
C ARG A 115 0.09 -1.77 -15.92
N LYS A 116 0.37 -2.87 -16.63
CA LYS A 116 -0.63 -3.80 -17.14
C LYS A 116 -1.46 -4.39 -16.00
N GLN A 117 -0.81 -4.92 -14.97
CA GLN A 117 -1.47 -5.45 -13.78
C GLN A 117 -2.36 -4.40 -13.10
N LEU A 118 -1.91 -3.16 -12.98
CA LEU A 118 -2.70 -2.08 -12.40
C LEU A 118 -3.96 -1.78 -13.22
N ILE A 119 -3.87 -1.83 -14.55
CA ILE A 119 -5.02 -1.63 -15.46
C ILE A 119 -6.00 -2.80 -15.33
N GLU A 120 -5.52 -4.03 -15.30
CA GLU A 120 -6.35 -5.23 -15.12
C GLU A 120 -7.08 -5.19 -13.78
N GLN A 121 -6.39 -4.89 -12.69
CA GLN A 121 -7.01 -4.74 -11.37
C GLN A 121 -8.12 -3.68 -11.34
N ARG A 122 -7.91 -2.54 -12.03
CA ARG A 122 -8.96 -1.50 -12.16
C ARG A 122 -10.16 -2.00 -12.96
N ARG A 123 -9.91 -2.73 -14.03
CA ARG A 123 -10.97 -3.31 -14.87
C ARG A 123 -11.79 -4.30 -14.08
N ASP A 124 -11.16 -5.16 -13.28
CA ASP A 124 -11.82 -6.12 -12.40
C ASP A 124 -12.69 -5.43 -11.36
N ILE A 125 -12.19 -4.38 -10.70
CA ILE A 125 -12.96 -3.60 -9.74
C ILE A 125 -14.18 -2.96 -10.41
N LEU A 126 -14.00 -2.34 -11.58
CA LEU A 126 -15.10 -1.73 -12.34
C LEU A 126 -16.12 -2.77 -12.80
N GLY A 127 -15.67 -3.99 -13.13
CA GLY A 127 -16.54 -5.11 -13.51
C GLY A 127 -17.43 -5.60 -12.35
N LYS A 128 -16.93 -5.49 -11.12
CA LYS A 128 -17.66 -5.90 -9.90
C LYS A 128 -18.67 -4.84 -9.40
N LEU A 129 -18.64 -3.63 -9.94
CA LEU A 129 -19.60 -2.59 -9.59
C LEU A 129 -20.99 -2.92 -10.13
N SER A 130 -22.01 -2.66 -9.33
CA SER A 130 -23.42 -2.73 -9.76
C SER A 130 -23.70 -1.71 -10.88
N PRO A 131 -24.78 -1.89 -11.67
CA PRO A 131 -25.19 -0.92 -12.68
C PRO A 131 -25.38 0.49 -12.12
N ALA A 132 -25.94 0.61 -10.91
CA ALA A 132 -26.18 1.88 -10.23
C ALA A 132 -24.86 2.57 -9.84
N GLU A 133 -23.89 1.82 -9.29
CA GLU A 133 -22.58 2.35 -8.95
C GLU A 133 -21.80 2.81 -10.20
N ARG A 134 -21.92 2.06 -11.29
CA ARG A 134 -21.31 2.45 -12.59
C ARG A 134 -21.91 3.73 -13.13
N ALA A 135 -23.26 3.89 -13.04
CA ALA A 135 -23.95 5.11 -13.47
C ALA A 135 -23.49 6.31 -12.62
N ALA A 136 -23.50 6.19 -11.30
CA ALA A 136 -23.01 7.22 -10.38
C ALA A 136 -21.54 7.61 -10.62
N LEU A 137 -20.68 6.64 -10.97
CA LEU A 137 -19.29 6.92 -11.32
C LEU A 137 -19.17 7.69 -12.62
N ARG A 138 -19.95 7.35 -13.67
CA ARG A 138 -19.97 8.07 -14.94
C ARG A 138 -20.44 9.51 -14.77
N GLU A 139 -21.51 9.73 -14.04
CA GLU A 139 -22.03 11.07 -13.73
C GLU A 139 -20.97 11.95 -13.08
N LYS A 140 -20.24 11.41 -12.07
CA LYS A 140 -19.13 12.13 -11.42
C LYS A 140 -17.94 12.42 -12.32
N LEU A 141 -17.69 11.59 -13.32
CA LEU A 141 -16.61 11.80 -14.29
C LEU A 141 -16.99 12.79 -15.37
N SER A 142 -18.28 12.87 -15.75
CA SER A 142 -18.79 13.81 -16.74
C SER A 142 -19.00 15.23 -16.19
N ALA A 143 -19.15 15.38 -14.88
CA ALA A 143 -19.31 16.66 -14.18
C ALA A 143 -17.98 17.39 -13.91
N ARG A 144 -16.84 16.92 -14.47
CA ARG A 144 -15.50 17.54 -14.38
C ARG A 144 -15.05 18.14 -15.71
#